data_8d758a34cc5c9103fe2cc965ca48f2cd
#
_entry.id   8d758a34cc5c9103fe2cc965ca48f2cd
#
_cell.length_a   1.000
_cell.length_b   1.000
_cell.length_c   1.000
_cell.angle_alpha   90.00
_cell.angle_beta   90.00
_cell.angle_gamma   90.00
#
_symmetry.space_group_name_H-M   'P 1'
#
loop_
_entity.id
_entity.type
_entity.pdbx_description
1 polymer ?
#
loop_
_entity_poly.entity_id
_entity_poly.type
_entity_poly.pdbx_seq_one_letter_code
_entity_poly.pdbx_strand_id
1 'polypeptide(L)'
;MAESNKLIKGLGLYGATSVVAGTMIGTAIFVVPSMMLQQVGSPFKVLEVWVFAGVLSLFGALGYAELGAAIPEAGGEYVYLHRAYGPMMGFLYGWTQFIVAKSASIAAIATGFLLYLAYFFPALAGTLWSVKIEAWGHILRPALSGLQVGALGMIVLLAIVNILGVRGSGAVQTVFTFAKVAVLVALIVLGLLFGHGSFSHFSRAATSTVHGGFMAGLAAATVSALWAYDGWNNLSMVSGEVKNPQRNMPI
;
A
#
# COMPACT_ATOMS: atom_id res chain seq x y z
N MET A 1 -17.51 -14.06 -35.05
CA MET A 1 -16.65 -12.92 -34.65
C MET A 1 -17.13 -12.50 -33.27
N ALA A 2 -16.35 -12.79 -32.22
CA ALA A 2 -16.72 -12.37 -30.87
C ALA A 2 -16.57 -10.85 -30.81
N GLU A 3 -17.63 -10.11 -30.54
CA GLU A 3 -17.56 -8.72 -30.13
C GLU A 3 -16.58 -8.64 -28.95
N SER A 4 -15.44 -8.03 -29.18
CA SER A 4 -14.48 -7.78 -28.09
C SER A 4 -15.22 -6.92 -27.06
N ASN A 5 -15.46 -7.47 -25.88
CA ASN A 5 -16.02 -6.77 -24.72
C ASN A 5 -15.04 -5.65 -24.36
N LYS A 6 -15.10 -4.51 -25.06
CA LYS A 6 -14.25 -3.35 -24.81
C LYS A 6 -14.66 -2.78 -23.46
N LEU A 7 -13.72 -2.69 -22.54
CA LEU A 7 -13.91 -2.03 -21.26
C LEU A 7 -14.44 -0.61 -21.47
N ILE A 8 -15.37 -0.19 -20.64
CA ILE A 8 -15.95 1.15 -20.70
C ILE A 8 -14.90 2.15 -20.21
N LYS A 9 -14.44 3.05 -21.09
CA LYS A 9 -13.51 4.12 -20.72
C LYS A 9 -14.23 5.15 -19.85
N GLY A 10 -14.21 4.94 -18.54
CA GLY A 10 -14.86 5.77 -17.55
C GLY A 10 -13.93 6.76 -16.84
N LEU A 11 -12.64 6.42 -16.71
CA LEU A 11 -11.67 7.16 -15.90
C LEU A 11 -11.07 8.34 -16.68
N GLY A 12 -11.48 9.57 -16.34
CA GLY A 12 -10.79 10.80 -16.77
C GLY A 12 -9.55 11.08 -15.92
N LEU A 13 -8.87 12.20 -16.16
CA LEU A 13 -7.67 12.61 -15.42
C LEU A 13 -7.88 12.61 -13.90
N TYR A 14 -8.95 13.25 -13.42
CA TYR A 14 -9.26 13.28 -11.97
C TYR A 14 -9.50 11.89 -11.39
N GLY A 15 -10.18 11.00 -12.12
CA GLY A 15 -10.39 9.63 -11.69
C GLY A 15 -9.07 8.84 -11.62
N ALA A 16 -8.22 8.98 -12.62
CA ALA A 16 -6.90 8.36 -12.66
C ALA A 16 -6.03 8.85 -11.49
N THR A 17 -5.94 10.16 -11.28
CA THR A 17 -5.21 10.75 -10.14
C THR A 17 -5.77 10.28 -8.80
N SER A 18 -7.10 10.17 -8.67
CA SER A 18 -7.73 9.67 -7.43
C SER A 18 -7.41 8.21 -7.16
N VAL A 19 -7.28 7.37 -8.18
CA VAL A 19 -6.84 5.97 -8.02
C VAL A 19 -5.43 5.93 -7.47
N VAL A 20 -4.50 6.68 -8.06
CA VAL A 20 -3.10 6.73 -7.60
C VAL A 20 -3.01 7.30 -6.18
N ALA A 21 -3.53 8.49 -5.94
CA ALA A 21 -3.49 9.14 -4.63
C ALA A 21 -4.21 8.31 -3.55
N GLY A 22 -5.36 7.72 -3.88
CA GLY A 22 -6.13 6.90 -2.96
C GLY A 22 -5.44 5.60 -2.57
N THR A 23 -4.61 5.02 -3.44
CA THR A 23 -3.83 3.82 -3.14
C THR A 23 -2.53 4.14 -2.40
N MET A 24 -1.85 5.23 -2.73
CA MET A 24 -0.61 5.67 -2.05
C MET A 24 -0.88 6.18 -0.63
N ILE A 25 -1.94 6.96 -0.42
CA ILE A 25 -2.29 7.47 0.91
C ILE A 25 -2.96 6.35 1.72
N GLY A 26 -2.13 5.54 2.37
CA GLY A 26 -2.52 4.42 3.22
C GLY A 26 -2.10 4.61 4.68
N THR A 27 -2.12 3.53 5.46
CA THR A 27 -1.65 3.52 6.85
C THR A 27 -0.15 3.75 6.97
N ALA A 28 0.61 3.46 5.93
CA ALA A 28 2.07 3.58 5.92
C ALA A 28 2.54 5.00 6.26
N ILE A 29 1.85 6.05 5.79
CA ILE A 29 2.25 7.44 6.08
C ILE A 29 2.23 7.78 7.58
N PHE A 30 1.41 7.08 8.38
CA PHE A 30 1.33 7.29 9.83
C PHE A 30 2.36 6.46 10.62
N VAL A 31 2.78 5.31 10.08
CA VAL A 31 3.61 4.34 10.80
C VAL A 31 5.08 4.45 10.38
N VAL A 32 5.34 4.59 9.09
CA VAL A 32 6.68 4.54 8.50
C VAL A 32 7.63 5.60 9.05
N PRO A 33 7.23 6.86 9.30
CA PRO A 33 8.15 7.85 9.88
C PRO A 33 8.77 7.42 11.21
N SER A 34 7.97 6.79 12.08
CA SER A 34 8.45 6.25 13.36
C SER A 34 9.40 5.07 13.17
N MET A 35 9.10 4.17 12.24
CA MET A 35 9.99 3.04 11.90
C MET A 35 11.32 3.54 11.32
N MET A 36 11.28 4.48 10.40
CA MET A 36 12.49 5.07 9.82
C MET A 36 13.34 5.76 10.87
N LEU A 37 12.72 6.48 11.82
CA LEU A 37 13.47 7.13 12.91
C LEU A 37 14.25 6.10 13.73
N GLN A 38 13.66 4.95 14.02
CA GLN A 38 14.35 3.85 14.71
C GLN A 38 15.47 3.24 13.86
N GLN A 39 15.36 3.30 12.54
CA GLN A 39 16.34 2.71 11.61
C GLN A 39 17.54 3.63 11.38
N VAL A 40 17.32 4.95 11.21
CA VAL A 40 18.40 5.92 10.90
C VAL A 40 18.85 6.78 12.08
N GLY A 41 18.10 6.77 13.18
CA GLY A 41 18.48 7.46 14.42
C GLY A 41 18.47 8.99 14.36
N SER A 42 17.86 9.61 13.35
CA SER A 42 17.80 11.07 13.21
C SER A 42 16.57 11.52 12.42
N PRO A 43 15.78 12.48 12.93
CA PRO A 43 14.64 13.03 12.20
C PRO A 43 15.03 13.67 10.87
N PHE A 44 16.20 14.34 10.81
CA PHE A 44 16.68 14.93 9.57
C PHE A 44 16.95 13.88 8.50
N LYS A 45 17.60 12.77 8.87
CA LYS A 45 17.84 11.65 7.96
C LYS A 45 16.54 10.97 7.50
N VAL A 46 15.50 10.94 8.33
CA VAL A 46 14.17 10.47 7.91
C VAL A 46 13.66 11.30 6.73
N LEU A 47 13.77 12.63 6.78
CA LEU A 47 13.36 13.50 5.68
C LEU A 47 14.21 13.29 4.42
N GLU A 48 15.53 13.16 4.57
CA GLU A 48 16.44 12.88 3.44
C GLU A 48 16.05 11.57 2.73
N VAL A 49 15.86 10.51 3.49
CA VAL A 49 15.45 9.21 2.95
C VAL A 49 14.05 9.28 2.33
N TRP A 50 13.14 10.05 2.94
CA TRP A 50 11.80 10.24 2.40
C TRP A 50 11.84 10.90 1.02
N VAL A 51 12.58 11.99 0.88
CA VAL A 51 12.77 12.67 -0.40
C VAL A 51 13.45 11.75 -1.42
N PHE A 52 14.51 11.05 -1.01
CA PHE A 52 15.22 10.10 -1.87
C PHE A 52 14.29 8.98 -2.40
N ALA A 53 13.52 8.34 -1.52
CA ALA A 53 12.56 7.31 -1.90
C ALA A 53 11.45 7.88 -2.80
N GLY A 54 11.00 9.12 -2.56
CA GLY A 54 10.05 9.82 -3.41
C GLY A 54 10.57 10.02 -4.83
N VAL A 55 11.83 10.43 -4.98
CA VAL A 55 12.48 10.58 -6.30
C VAL A 55 12.61 9.23 -7.00
N LEU A 56 13.02 8.17 -6.30
CA LEU A 56 13.07 6.82 -6.87
C LEU A 56 11.68 6.34 -7.33
N SER A 57 10.66 6.56 -6.50
CA SER A 57 9.27 6.21 -6.84
C SER A 57 8.77 6.99 -8.06
N LEU A 58 9.13 8.27 -8.17
CA LEU A 58 8.80 9.10 -9.33
C LEU A 58 9.42 8.55 -10.62
N PHE A 59 10.68 8.14 -10.61
CA PHE A 59 11.30 7.51 -11.78
C PHE A 59 10.60 6.20 -12.16
N GLY A 60 10.22 5.39 -11.18
CA GLY A 60 9.41 4.19 -11.42
C GLY A 60 8.06 4.54 -12.04
N ALA A 61 7.36 5.53 -11.49
CA ALA A 61 6.06 5.97 -11.97
C ALA A 61 6.12 6.51 -13.40
N LEU A 62 7.15 7.27 -13.77
CA LEU A 62 7.35 7.76 -15.14
C LEU A 62 7.52 6.63 -16.15
N GLY A 63 8.29 5.58 -15.80
CA GLY A 63 8.42 4.41 -16.67
C GLY A 63 7.09 3.67 -16.86
N TYR A 64 6.29 3.53 -15.81
CA TYR A 64 4.95 2.93 -15.91
C TYR A 64 3.94 3.82 -16.62
N ALA A 65 4.06 5.11 -16.50
CA ALA A 65 3.24 6.06 -17.23
C ALA A 65 3.45 5.95 -18.74
N GLU A 66 4.71 5.82 -19.19
CA GLU A 66 5.07 5.59 -20.56
C GLU A 66 4.56 4.23 -21.07
N LEU A 67 4.80 3.15 -20.31
CA LEU A 67 4.29 1.82 -20.64
C LEU A 67 2.76 1.81 -20.72
N GLY A 68 2.06 2.44 -19.78
CA GLY A 68 0.59 2.51 -19.78
C GLY A 68 0.03 3.35 -20.93
N ALA A 69 0.77 4.37 -21.38
CA ALA A 69 0.41 5.14 -22.57
C ALA A 69 0.63 4.35 -23.87
N ALA A 70 1.73 3.59 -23.95
CA ALA A 70 2.08 2.76 -25.11
C ALA A 70 1.22 1.49 -25.20
N ILE A 71 0.89 0.89 -24.07
CA ILE A 71 0.11 -0.37 -23.95
C ILE A 71 -1.11 -0.12 -23.08
N PRO A 72 -2.16 0.54 -23.56
CA PRO A 72 -3.34 0.90 -22.77
C PRO A 72 -4.30 -0.28 -22.64
N GLU A 73 -3.80 -1.40 -22.12
CA GLU A 73 -4.56 -2.61 -21.85
C GLU A 73 -4.66 -2.83 -20.33
N ALA A 74 -5.81 -3.29 -19.87
CA ALA A 74 -5.98 -3.65 -18.47
C ALA A 74 -5.11 -4.87 -18.11
N GLY A 75 -4.52 -4.85 -16.92
CA GLY A 75 -3.67 -5.95 -16.43
C GLY A 75 -2.26 -5.52 -15.99
N GLY A 76 -1.89 -4.27 -16.26
CA GLY A 76 -0.63 -3.67 -15.76
C GLY A 76 0.59 -4.51 -16.08
N GLU A 77 1.39 -4.80 -15.07
CA GLU A 77 2.66 -5.53 -15.17
C GLU A 77 2.52 -6.91 -15.82
N TYR A 78 1.37 -7.57 -15.63
CA TYR A 78 1.09 -8.85 -16.31
C TYR A 78 1.19 -8.69 -17.84
N VAL A 79 0.54 -7.67 -18.37
CA VAL A 79 0.53 -7.41 -19.82
C VAL A 79 1.91 -7.03 -20.31
N TYR A 80 2.62 -6.18 -19.55
CA TYR A 80 3.96 -5.72 -19.93
C TYR A 80 4.95 -6.87 -19.96
N LEU A 81 4.97 -7.72 -18.92
CA LEU A 81 5.85 -8.89 -18.85
C LEU A 81 5.49 -9.96 -19.89
N HIS A 82 4.19 -10.18 -20.13
CA HIS A 82 3.73 -11.09 -21.17
C HIS A 82 4.20 -10.65 -22.56
N ARG A 83 4.12 -9.34 -22.87
CA ARG A 83 4.56 -8.81 -24.16
C ARG A 83 6.08 -8.79 -24.30
N ALA A 84 6.81 -8.44 -23.24
CA ALA A 84 8.26 -8.32 -23.28
C ALA A 84 8.99 -9.67 -23.28
N TYR A 85 8.50 -10.62 -22.47
CA TYR A 85 9.19 -11.87 -22.16
C TYR A 85 8.37 -13.14 -22.49
N GLY A 86 7.17 -12.98 -23.01
CA GLY A 86 6.30 -14.07 -23.42
C GLY A 86 5.37 -14.62 -22.33
N PRO A 87 4.56 -15.65 -22.70
CA PRO A 87 3.45 -16.13 -21.85
C PRO A 87 3.89 -16.71 -20.52
N MET A 88 5.06 -17.33 -20.48
CA MET A 88 5.59 -17.95 -19.25
C MET A 88 5.85 -16.90 -18.17
N MET A 89 6.48 -15.78 -18.51
CA MET A 89 6.77 -14.71 -17.56
C MET A 89 5.50 -13.99 -17.12
N GLY A 90 4.56 -13.77 -18.04
CA GLY A 90 3.22 -13.28 -17.68
C GLY A 90 2.52 -14.20 -16.69
N PHE A 91 2.52 -15.51 -16.94
CA PHE A 91 1.92 -16.49 -16.05
C PHE A 91 2.60 -16.51 -14.66
N LEU A 92 3.92 -16.55 -14.59
CA LEU A 92 4.66 -16.55 -13.32
C LEU A 92 4.36 -15.30 -12.49
N TYR A 93 4.31 -14.14 -13.15
CA TYR A 93 3.94 -12.89 -12.47
C TYR A 93 2.50 -12.94 -11.95
N GLY A 94 1.53 -13.30 -12.80
CA GLY A 94 0.13 -13.40 -12.41
C GLY A 94 -0.10 -14.38 -11.26
N TRP A 95 0.54 -15.54 -11.32
CA TRP A 95 0.52 -16.54 -10.26
C TRP A 95 1.08 -15.99 -8.94
N THR A 96 2.26 -15.34 -8.99
CA THR A 96 2.89 -14.74 -7.81
C THR A 96 2.02 -13.63 -7.21
N GLN A 97 1.42 -12.80 -8.05
CA GLN A 97 0.50 -11.76 -7.59
C GLN A 97 -0.73 -12.34 -6.92
N PHE A 98 -1.34 -13.37 -7.51
CA PHE A 98 -2.56 -13.97 -6.99
C PHE A 98 -2.32 -14.74 -5.69
N ILE A 99 -1.33 -15.66 -5.68
CA ILE A 99 -1.12 -16.58 -4.55
C ILE A 99 -0.37 -15.90 -3.40
N VAL A 100 0.62 -15.05 -3.69
CA VAL A 100 1.53 -14.52 -2.68
C VAL A 100 1.30 -13.04 -2.42
N ALA A 101 1.56 -12.18 -3.40
CA ALA A 101 1.69 -10.75 -3.14
C ALA A 101 0.37 -10.10 -2.74
N LYS A 102 -0.70 -10.27 -3.52
CA LYS A 102 -2.00 -9.62 -3.24
C LYS A 102 -2.71 -10.29 -2.07
N SER A 103 -2.65 -11.61 -1.95
CA SER A 103 -3.26 -12.32 -0.82
C SER A 103 -2.59 -11.93 0.51
N ALA A 104 -1.26 -11.90 0.56
CA ALA A 104 -0.53 -11.45 1.74
C ALA A 104 -0.79 -9.97 2.06
N SER A 105 -0.83 -9.10 1.05
CA SER A 105 -1.12 -7.68 1.21
C SER A 105 -2.52 -7.44 1.80
N ILE A 106 -3.54 -8.10 1.26
CA ILE A 106 -4.92 -8.00 1.77
C ILE A 106 -4.99 -8.46 3.23
N ALA A 107 -4.38 -9.60 3.54
CA ALA A 107 -4.34 -10.13 4.90
C ALA A 107 -3.62 -9.18 5.87
N ALA A 108 -2.47 -8.62 5.46
CA ALA A 108 -1.69 -7.68 6.26
C ALA A 108 -2.47 -6.38 6.54
N ILE A 109 -3.13 -5.81 5.52
CA ILE A 109 -3.94 -4.59 5.67
C ILE A 109 -5.13 -4.85 6.59
N ALA A 110 -5.85 -5.96 6.40
CA ALA A 110 -6.99 -6.31 7.23
C ALA A 110 -6.57 -6.54 8.69
N THR A 111 -5.48 -7.28 8.91
CA THR A 111 -4.94 -7.49 10.27
C THR A 111 -4.46 -6.19 10.89
N GLY A 112 -3.78 -5.34 10.12
CA GLY A 112 -3.35 -4.01 10.56
C GLY A 112 -4.53 -3.15 11.02
N PHE A 113 -5.63 -3.13 10.28
CA PHE A 113 -6.86 -2.43 10.69
C PHE A 113 -7.38 -2.97 12.03
N LEU A 114 -7.44 -4.28 12.19
CA LEU A 114 -7.92 -4.89 13.44
C LEU A 114 -6.98 -4.63 14.64
N LEU A 115 -5.68 -4.50 14.41
CA LEU A 115 -4.73 -4.09 15.46
C LEU A 115 -5.07 -2.71 16.02
N TYR A 116 -5.38 -1.73 15.15
CA TYR A 116 -5.83 -0.40 15.59
C TYR A 116 -7.21 -0.46 16.27
N LEU A 117 -8.11 -1.28 15.76
CA LEU A 117 -9.43 -1.46 16.35
C LEU A 117 -9.34 -2.10 17.75
N ALA A 118 -8.39 -2.99 17.96
CA ALA A 118 -8.14 -3.62 19.26
C ALA A 118 -7.69 -2.63 20.36
N TYR A 119 -7.17 -1.47 19.97
CA TYR A 119 -6.90 -0.39 20.93
C TYR A 119 -8.19 0.08 21.63
N PHE A 120 -9.30 0.13 20.87
CA PHE A 120 -10.62 0.50 21.39
C PHE A 120 -11.39 -0.70 21.97
N PHE A 121 -11.12 -1.90 21.45
CA PHE A 121 -11.78 -3.16 21.83
C PHE A 121 -10.74 -4.24 22.15
N PRO A 122 -10.11 -4.20 23.36
CA PRO A 122 -9.01 -5.10 23.73
C PRO A 122 -9.36 -6.59 23.65
N ALA A 123 -10.65 -6.94 23.77
CA ALA A 123 -11.12 -8.31 23.63
C ALA A 123 -10.77 -8.96 22.29
N LEU A 124 -10.61 -8.16 21.21
CA LEU A 124 -10.20 -8.63 19.89
C LEU A 124 -8.78 -9.22 19.87
N ALA A 125 -7.90 -8.76 20.76
CA ALA A 125 -6.53 -9.27 20.84
C ALA A 125 -6.42 -10.64 21.53
N GLY A 126 -7.52 -11.12 22.15
CA GLY A 126 -7.55 -12.39 22.85
C GLY A 126 -7.32 -13.60 21.94
N THR A 127 -6.64 -14.62 22.45
CA THR A 127 -6.50 -15.91 21.79
C THR A 127 -7.79 -16.69 21.93
N LEU A 128 -8.45 -17.01 20.83
CA LEU A 128 -9.68 -17.78 20.80
C LEU A 128 -9.41 -19.28 20.82
N TRP A 129 -8.33 -19.70 20.18
CA TRP A 129 -7.95 -21.10 20.06
C TRP A 129 -6.44 -21.21 19.85
N SER A 130 -5.83 -22.23 20.45
CA SER A 130 -4.42 -22.55 20.22
C SER A 130 -4.19 -24.05 20.35
N VAL A 131 -3.28 -24.58 19.53
CA VAL A 131 -2.85 -25.98 19.56
C VAL A 131 -1.34 -26.03 19.70
N LYS A 132 -0.86 -26.98 20.50
CA LYS A 132 0.54 -27.30 20.61
C LYS A 132 0.84 -28.48 19.68
N ILE A 133 1.68 -28.26 18.67
CA ILE A 133 2.13 -29.29 17.72
C ILE A 133 3.64 -29.49 17.93
N GLU A 134 4.05 -30.71 18.22
CA GLU A 134 5.46 -31.09 18.26
C GLU A 134 5.83 -31.74 16.92
N ALA A 135 6.65 -31.05 16.12
CA ALA A 135 7.10 -31.54 14.83
C ALA A 135 8.61 -31.26 14.66
N TRP A 136 9.36 -32.23 14.20
CA TRP A 136 10.80 -32.13 13.94
C TRP A 136 11.65 -31.56 15.07
N GLY A 137 11.29 -31.88 16.32
CA GLY A 137 11.98 -31.35 17.51
C GLY A 137 11.68 -29.91 17.88
N HIS A 138 10.75 -29.26 17.16
CA HIS A 138 10.26 -27.90 17.47
C HIS A 138 8.83 -27.93 17.97
N ILE A 139 8.55 -27.05 18.93
CA ILE A 139 7.19 -26.84 19.43
C ILE A 139 6.56 -25.69 18.67
N LEU A 140 5.62 -25.99 17.77
CA LEU A 140 4.79 -25.02 17.09
C LEU A 140 3.52 -24.81 17.91
N ARG A 141 3.12 -23.56 18.09
CA ARG A 141 1.87 -23.16 18.77
C ARG A 141 1.01 -22.29 17.85
N PRO A 142 0.41 -22.88 16.80
CA PRO A 142 -0.53 -22.13 15.99
C PRO A 142 -1.69 -21.67 16.89
N ALA A 143 -1.98 -20.39 16.82
CA ALA A 143 -3.05 -19.78 17.61
C ALA A 143 -3.94 -18.95 16.68
N LEU A 144 -5.25 -19.01 16.93
CA LEU A 144 -6.25 -18.17 16.28
C LEU A 144 -6.66 -17.08 17.27
N SER A 145 -6.45 -15.84 16.91
CA SER A 145 -6.82 -14.68 17.70
C SER A 145 -8.10 -14.03 17.15
N GLY A 146 -8.77 -13.25 17.99
CA GLY A 146 -9.90 -12.43 17.56
C GLY A 146 -9.54 -11.46 16.43
N LEU A 147 -8.27 -11.00 16.36
CA LEU A 147 -7.76 -10.17 15.26
C LEU A 147 -7.84 -10.89 13.92
N GLN A 148 -7.43 -12.15 13.86
CA GLN A 148 -7.44 -12.93 12.62
C GLN A 148 -8.87 -13.23 12.16
N VAL A 149 -9.76 -13.58 13.10
CA VAL A 149 -11.18 -13.79 12.79
C VAL A 149 -11.85 -12.50 12.33
N GLY A 150 -11.57 -11.39 13.01
CA GLY A 150 -12.06 -10.08 12.61
C GLY A 150 -11.53 -9.64 11.24
N ALA A 151 -10.23 -9.88 10.94
CA ALA A 151 -9.63 -9.60 9.64
C ALA A 151 -10.32 -10.40 8.53
N LEU A 152 -10.56 -11.69 8.75
CA LEU A 152 -11.31 -12.53 7.80
C LEU A 152 -12.73 -11.99 7.59
N GLY A 153 -13.43 -11.63 8.67
CA GLY A 153 -14.76 -11.02 8.59
C GLY A 153 -14.77 -9.72 7.78
N MET A 154 -13.76 -8.86 7.97
CA MET A 154 -13.58 -7.63 7.19
C MET A 154 -13.36 -7.91 5.70
N ILE A 155 -12.50 -8.87 5.37
CA ILE A 155 -12.23 -9.28 3.98
C ILE A 155 -13.54 -9.78 3.32
N VAL A 156 -14.28 -10.64 4.00
CA VAL A 156 -15.55 -11.16 3.51
C VAL A 156 -16.58 -10.04 3.32
N LEU A 157 -16.69 -9.12 4.29
CA LEU A 157 -17.59 -7.96 4.18
C LEU A 157 -17.27 -7.10 2.96
N LEU A 158 -16.00 -6.77 2.76
CA LEU A 158 -15.58 -5.96 1.61
C LEU A 158 -15.75 -6.72 0.29
N ALA A 159 -15.55 -8.03 0.27
CA ALA A 159 -15.84 -8.86 -0.90
C ALA A 159 -17.33 -8.82 -1.26
N ILE A 160 -18.22 -8.94 -0.27
CA ILE A 160 -19.67 -8.83 -0.47
C ILE A 160 -20.03 -7.44 -1.02
N VAL A 161 -19.48 -6.35 -0.44
CA VAL A 161 -19.71 -5.00 -0.94
C VAL A 161 -19.28 -4.85 -2.40
N ASN A 162 -18.15 -5.46 -2.78
CA ASN A 162 -17.67 -5.46 -4.17
C ASN A 162 -18.60 -6.24 -5.12
N ILE A 163 -19.11 -7.39 -4.69
CA ILE A 163 -20.04 -8.22 -5.49
C ILE A 163 -21.37 -7.49 -5.70
N LEU A 164 -21.85 -6.74 -4.70
CA LEU A 164 -23.10 -5.98 -4.78
C LEU A 164 -23.06 -4.80 -5.77
N GLY A 165 -21.88 -4.45 -6.27
CA GLY A 165 -21.73 -3.58 -7.44
C GLY A 165 -20.75 -2.42 -7.29
N VAL A 166 -20.21 -2.03 -8.44
CA VAL A 166 -19.17 -0.99 -8.60
C VAL A 166 -19.55 0.38 -8.02
N ARG A 167 -20.87 0.73 -8.04
CA ARG A 167 -21.33 2.01 -7.50
C ARG A 167 -21.19 2.08 -5.98
N GLY A 168 -21.50 1.00 -5.27
CA GLY A 168 -21.34 0.92 -3.81
C GLY A 168 -19.88 0.95 -3.40
N SER A 169 -19.04 0.16 -4.05
CA SER A 169 -17.62 0.07 -3.73
C SER A 169 -16.89 1.39 -4.04
N GLY A 170 -17.22 2.08 -5.13
CA GLY A 170 -16.67 3.39 -5.47
C GLY A 170 -17.04 4.47 -4.47
N ALA A 171 -18.27 4.48 -3.96
CA ALA A 171 -18.69 5.42 -2.92
C ALA A 171 -17.93 5.18 -1.60
N VAL A 172 -17.80 3.92 -1.17
CA VAL A 172 -17.01 3.53 0.01
C VAL A 172 -15.56 4.02 -0.14
N GLN A 173 -14.92 3.72 -1.26
CA GLN A 173 -13.54 4.15 -1.54
C GLN A 173 -13.41 5.68 -1.48
N THR A 174 -14.32 6.42 -2.09
CA THR A 174 -14.30 7.88 -2.11
C THR A 174 -14.41 8.46 -0.69
N VAL A 175 -15.34 7.97 0.12
CA VAL A 175 -15.53 8.42 1.51
C VAL A 175 -14.25 8.16 2.33
N PHE A 176 -13.68 6.97 2.25
CA PHE A 176 -12.45 6.65 2.99
C PHE A 176 -11.24 7.44 2.49
N THR A 177 -11.13 7.69 1.18
CA THR A 177 -10.04 8.53 0.64
C THR A 177 -10.16 9.96 1.13
N PHE A 178 -11.37 10.53 1.09
CA PHE A 178 -11.61 11.87 1.63
C PHE A 178 -11.31 11.94 3.13
N ALA A 179 -11.76 10.96 3.90
CA ALA A 179 -11.49 10.90 5.34
C ALA A 179 -9.98 10.83 5.65
N LYS A 180 -9.21 10.00 4.91
CA LYS A 180 -7.75 9.91 5.07
C LYS A 180 -7.07 11.26 4.79
N VAL A 181 -7.42 11.92 3.70
CA VAL A 181 -6.87 13.23 3.36
C VAL A 181 -7.24 14.28 4.40
N ALA A 182 -8.50 14.29 4.85
CA ALA A 182 -8.96 15.22 5.89
C ALA A 182 -8.20 15.03 7.21
N VAL A 183 -7.95 13.78 7.63
CA VAL A 183 -7.14 13.48 8.82
C VAL A 183 -5.70 13.98 8.66
N LEU A 184 -5.07 13.77 7.49
CA LEU A 184 -3.72 14.27 7.23
C LEU A 184 -3.65 15.80 7.28
N VAL A 185 -4.60 16.48 6.63
CA VAL A 185 -4.68 17.94 6.67
C VAL A 185 -4.91 18.43 8.10
N ALA A 186 -5.80 17.76 8.84
CA ALA A 186 -6.05 18.11 10.24
C ALA A 186 -4.80 17.94 11.10
N LEU A 187 -4.03 16.85 10.93
CA LEU A 187 -2.77 16.63 11.65
C LEU A 187 -1.75 17.73 11.34
N ILE A 188 -1.62 18.13 10.07
CA ILE A 188 -0.71 19.21 9.67
C ILE A 188 -1.16 20.53 10.31
N VAL A 189 -2.44 20.91 10.16
CA VAL A 189 -2.97 22.16 10.66
C VAL A 189 -2.90 22.23 12.20
N LEU A 190 -3.35 21.18 12.88
CA LEU A 190 -3.31 21.13 14.35
C LEU A 190 -1.87 21.10 14.86
N GLY A 191 -0.97 20.38 14.17
CA GLY A 191 0.45 20.36 14.50
C GLY A 191 1.12 21.71 14.36
N LEU A 192 0.74 22.51 13.35
CA LEU A 192 1.26 23.87 13.17
C LEU A 192 0.63 24.89 14.13
N LEU A 193 -0.66 24.76 14.46
CA LEU A 193 -1.36 25.70 15.32
C LEU A 193 -1.10 25.47 16.81
N PHE A 194 -1.03 24.21 17.24
CA PHE A 194 -0.94 23.83 18.65
C PHE A 194 0.37 23.14 19.01
N GLY A 195 1.20 22.80 18.01
CA GLY A 195 2.47 22.13 18.23
C GLY A 195 3.52 23.08 18.81
N HIS A 196 4.17 22.67 19.88
CA HIS A 196 5.34 23.38 20.47
C HIS A 196 6.63 22.85 19.82
N GLY A 197 6.60 22.72 18.47
CA GLY A 197 7.73 22.24 17.69
C GLY A 197 8.90 23.22 17.71
N SER A 198 10.11 22.69 17.77
CA SER A 198 11.35 23.47 17.61
C SER A 198 12.23 22.82 16.54
N PHE A 199 12.87 23.63 15.71
CA PHE A 199 13.87 23.14 14.75
C PHE A 199 15.01 22.37 15.42
N SER A 200 15.26 22.60 16.71
CA SER A 200 16.23 21.81 17.47
C SER A 200 15.88 20.32 17.58
N HIS A 201 14.62 19.95 17.36
CA HIS A 201 14.21 18.55 17.35
C HIS A 201 14.81 17.77 16.16
N PHE A 202 15.10 18.45 15.05
CA PHE A 202 15.76 17.82 13.90
C PHE A 202 17.21 17.45 14.16
N SER A 203 17.89 18.12 15.10
CA SER A 203 19.27 17.82 15.49
C SER A 203 19.38 16.76 16.59
N ARG A 204 18.27 16.35 17.22
CA ARG A 204 18.30 15.31 18.26
C ARG A 204 18.59 13.95 17.63
N ALA A 205 19.66 13.33 18.11
CA ALA A 205 19.95 11.94 17.77
C ALA A 205 18.99 11.00 18.53
N ALA A 206 18.43 10.02 17.84
CA ALA A 206 17.79 8.86 18.43
C ALA A 206 18.71 7.65 18.27
N THR A 207 18.58 6.65 19.13
CA THR A 207 19.36 5.42 19.00
C THR A 207 18.82 4.58 17.87
N SER A 208 19.65 4.28 16.87
CA SER A 208 19.27 3.29 15.83
C SER A 208 19.22 1.90 16.44
N THR A 209 18.15 1.16 16.11
CA THR A 209 17.96 -0.24 16.54
C THR A 209 18.48 -1.24 15.52
N VAL A 210 18.96 -0.78 14.35
CA VAL A 210 19.45 -1.66 13.28
C VAL A 210 20.90 -2.06 13.54
N HIS A 211 21.13 -3.35 13.66
CA HIS A 211 22.47 -3.94 13.70
C HIS A 211 23.06 -3.93 12.28
N GLY A 212 24.30 -3.49 12.13
CA GLY A 212 25.00 -3.43 10.83
C GLY A 212 25.43 -2.01 10.42
N GLY A 213 25.27 -1.04 11.32
CA GLY A 213 25.76 0.32 11.12
C GLY A 213 24.87 1.19 10.23
N PHE A 214 25.37 2.38 9.91
CA PHE A 214 24.62 3.41 9.19
C PHE A 214 24.04 2.97 7.85
N MET A 215 24.80 2.25 7.04
CA MET A 215 24.35 1.80 5.70
C MET A 215 23.19 0.80 5.78
N ALA A 216 23.21 -0.10 6.76
CA ALA A 216 22.12 -1.04 6.98
C ALA A 216 20.83 -0.30 7.44
N GLY A 217 20.97 0.68 8.33
CA GLY A 217 19.87 1.54 8.75
C GLY A 217 19.28 2.35 7.59
N LEU A 218 20.14 2.92 6.74
CA LEU A 218 19.74 3.68 5.56
C LEU A 218 18.97 2.80 4.56
N ALA A 219 19.48 1.60 4.27
CA ALA A 219 18.83 0.65 3.38
C ALA A 219 17.44 0.23 3.93
N ALA A 220 17.36 -0.11 5.22
CA ALA A 220 16.10 -0.46 5.87
C ALA A 220 15.08 0.70 5.82
N ALA A 221 15.52 1.92 6.11
CA ALA A 221 14.66 3.11 6.05
C ALA A 221 14.19 3.40 4.62
N THR A 222 15.06 3.19 3.62
CA THR A 222 14.68 3.35 2.20
C THR A 222 13.59 2.34 1.81
N VAL A 223 13.73 1.07 2.19
CA VAL A 223 12.70 0.04 1.95
C VAL A 223 11.37 0.43 2.63
N SER A 224 11.44 0.91 3.88
CA SER A 224 10.25 1.37 4.60
C SER A 224 9.58 2.56 3.91
N ALA A 225 10.36 3.53 3.43
CA ALA A 225 9.84 4.68 2.70
C ALA A 225 9.24 4.29 1.35
N LEU A 226 9.88 3.39 0.59
CA LEU A 226 9.35 2.87 -0.68
C LEU A 226 8.02 2.16 -0.48
N TRP A 227 7.83 1.45 0.63
CA TRP A 227 6.53 0.88 0.98
C TRP A 227 5.46 1.97 1.20
N ALA A 228 5.83 3.11 1.82
CA ALA A 228 4.89 4.22 1.99
C ALA A 228 4.50 4.90 0.66
N TYR A 229 5.36 4.85 -0.33
CA TYR A 229 5.11 5.34 -1.70
C TYR A 229 4.43 4.32 -2.60
N ASP A 230 4.23 3.07 -2.17
CA ASP A 230 3.61 2.03 -3.01
C ASP A 230 2.18 2.39 -3.42
N GLY A 231 1.81 2.01 -4.65
CA GLY A 231 0.48 2.23 -5.21
C GLY A 231 0.44 3.05 -6.49
N TRP A 232 1.52 3.74 -6.87
CA TRP A 232 1.59 4.52 -8.11
C TRP A 232 1.43 3.64 -9.37
N ASN A 233 1.82 2.37 -9.32
CA ASN A 233 1.69 1.41 -10.40
C ASN A 233 0.26 0.89 -10.61
N ASN A 234 -0.63 1.03 -9.63
CA ASN A 234 -1.99 0.46 -9.67
C ASN A 234 -2.86 1.03 -10.80
N LEU A 235 -2.58 2.25 -11.27
CA LEU A 235 -3.29 2.81 -12.43
C LEU A 235 -3.07 1.98 -13.69
N SER A 236 -1.90 1.36 -13.85
CA SER A 236 -1.59 0.50 -15.00
C SER A 236 -2.52 -0.71 -15.10
N MET A 237 -3.02 -1.22 -13.96
CA MET A 237 -3.94 -2.36 -13.94
C MET A 237 -5.30 -2.04 -14.57
N VAL A 238 -5.71 -0.77 -14.55
CA VAL A 238 -6.98 -0.27 -15.09
C VAL A 238 -6.78 0.66 -16.29
N SER A 239 -5.60 0.65 -16.92
CA SER A 239 -5.27 1.54 -18.05
C SER A 239 -6.24 1.42 -19.22
N GLY A 240 -6.85 0.24 -19.44
CA GLY A 240 -7.89 0.01 -20.44
C GLY A 240 -9.19 0.81 -20.22
N GLU A 241 -9.44 1.28 -18.98
CA GLU A 241 -10.60 2.08 -18.60
C GLU A 241 -10.30 3.59 -18.60
N VAL A 242 -9.04 3.99 -18.81
CA VAL A 242 -8.62 5.39 -18.83
C VAL A 242 -9.00 6.04 -20.15
N LYS A 243 -9.63 7.22 -20.10
CA LYS A 243 -9.91 8.07 -21.25
C LYS A 243 -8.60 8.70 -21.75
N ASN A 244 -8.37 8.70 -23.07
CA ASN A 244 -7.18 9.27 -23.68
C ASN A 244 -5.89 8.86 -22.94
N PRO A 245 -5.57 7.55 -22.87
CA PRO A 245 -4.50 7.04 -22.03
C PRO A 245 -3.14 7.64 -22.37
N GLN A 246 -2.85 7.92 -23.64
CA GLN A 246 -1.61 8.56 -24.10
C GLN A 246 -1.36 9.93 -23.44
N ARG A 247 -2.44 10.61 -23.02
CA ARG A 247 -2.36 11.90 -22.33
C ARG A 247 -2.49 11.76 -20.82
N ASN A 248 -3.49 10.97 -20.37
CA ASN A 248 -3.90 10.96 -18.97
C ASN A 248 -3.09 9.97 -18.10
N MET A 249 -2.30 9.07 -18.70
CA MET A 249 -1.40 8.19 -17.95
C MET A 249 -0.09 8.88 -17.56
N PRO A 250 0.55 9.72 -18.44
CA PRO A 250 1.79 10.41 -18.08
C PRO A 250 1.63 11.63 -17.17
N ILE A 251 0.42 12.18 -17.04
CA ILE A 251 0.13 13.35 -16.19
C ILE A 251 -0.16 12.93 -14.76
#